data_6df698e9ed189458f8879c806e99bf74
#
_entry.id   6df698e9ed189458f8879c806e99bf74
#
_cell.length_a   1.000
_cell.length_b   1.000
_cell.length_c   1.000
_cell.angle_alpha   90.00
_cell.angle_beta   90.00
_cell.angle_gamma   90.00
#
_symmetry.space_group_name_H-M   'P 1'
#
loop_
_entity.id
_entity.type
_entity.pdbx_description
1 polymer ?
#
loop_
_entity_poly.entity_id
_entity_poly.type
_entity_poly.pdbx_seq_one_letter_code
_entity_poly.pdbx_strand_id
1 'polypeptide(L)'
;TEEESLTDNQDDYMIKYKQVIEYFDAVKVALTATPALHTTEIFGKPVYTYSYREAVIDGWLVDHDPPYLINTDFIENDAKFKKGETLAQYDPNTNELLNSAVLDDEMDFDVSEFNRKIVLPDHTRKVLEEVSTYLNPESGEKTLIFAVNDAHADRIVDTLREIYKPYGISNDAIMKITGKTAGGNKKKILQVIKQFKNTQYPHLGVTVDVLT
;
A
#
# COMPACT_ATOMS: atom_id res chain seq x y z
N THR A 1 -16.36 6.45 -17.78
CA THR A 1 -14.93 6.27 -17.47
C THR A 1 -14.82 5.45 -16.18
N GLU A 2 -13.70 4.75 -15.91
CA GLU A 2 -13.57 3.86 -14.74
C GLU A 2 -13.64 4.62 -13.40
N GLU A 3 -13.28 5.88 -13.36
CA GLU A 3 -13.48 6.74 -12.17
C GLU A 3 -14.95 7.00 -11.88
N GLU A 4 -15.77 7.21 -12.91
CA GLU A 4 -17.24 7.32 -12.73
C GLU A 4 -17.83 6.02 -12.20
N SER A 5 -17.31 4.85 -12.61
CA SER A 5 -17.80 3.56 -12.10
C SER A 5 -17.40 3.26 -10.67
N LEU A 6 -16.26 3.78 -10.19
CA LEU A 6 -15.80 3.63 -8.81
C LEU A 6 -16.54 4.59 -7.87
N THR A 7 -16.81 5.81 -8.31
CA THR A 7 -17.64 6.77 -7.56
C THR A 7 -19.10 6.34 -7.51
N ASP A 8 -19.68 5.89 -8.62
CA ASP A 8 -21.03 5.33 -8.66
C ASP A 8 -21.20 4.11 -7.72
N ASN A 9 -20.20 3.23 -7.64
CA ASN A 9 -20.22 2.10 -6.70
C ASN A 9 -20.12 2.54 -5.22
N GLN A 10 -19.36 3.58 -4.92
CA GLN A 10 -19.26 4.11 -3.55
C GLN A 10 -20.55 4.82 -3.13
N ASP A 11 -21.14 5.60 -4.00
CA ASP A 11 -22.41 6.30 -3.73
C ASP A 11 -23.57 5.29 -3.56
N ASP A 12 -23.62 4.26 -4.38
CA ASP A 12 -24.62 3.17 -4.29
C ASP A 12 -24.48 2.37 -2.97
N TYR A 13 -23.24 2.13 -2.56
CA TYR A 13 -22.92 1.48 -1.29
C TYR A 13 -23.35 2.34 -0.10
N MET A 14 -23.07 3.63 -0.16
CA MET A 14 -23.46 4.62 0.84
C MET A 14 -24.98 4.76 1.00
N ILE A 15 -25.70 4.80 -0.12
CA ILE A 15 -27.17 4.86 -0.13
C ILE A 15 -27.75 3.62 0.54
N LYS A 16 -27.23 2.43 0.25
CA LYS A 16 -27.69 1.17 0.88
C LYS A 16 -27.43 1.15 2.40
N TYR A 17 -26.25 1.61 2.84
CA TYR A 17 -25.96 1.70 4.27
C TYR A 17 -26.88 2.67 4.98
N LYS A 18 -27.12 3.84 4.41
CA LYS A 18 -28.03 4.84 4.96
C LYS A 18 -29.45 4.29 5.09
N GLN A 19 -29.97 3.60 4.06
CA GLN A 19 -31.29 2.97 4.09
C GLN A 19 -31.40 1.92 5.20
N VAL A 20 -30.38 1.09 5.42
CA VAL A 20 -30.36 0.11 6.50
C VAL A 20 -30.37 0.78 7.88
N ILE A 21 -29.60 1.85 8.05
CA ILE A 21 -29.55 2.61 9.30
C ILE A 21 -30.87 3.33 9.57
N GLU A 22 -31.50 3.90 8.54
CA GLU A 22 -32.77 4.61 8.65
C GLU A 22 -33.97 3.69 8.89
N TYR A 23 -33.87 2.42 8.45
CA TYR A 23 -34.92 1.41 8.65
C TYR A 23 -35.25 1.16 10.13
N PHE A 24 -34.25 1.28 11.02
CA PHE A 24 -34.44 1.04 12.44
C PHE A 24 -34.87 2.32 13.16
N ASP A 25 -36.03 2.27 13.82
CA ASP A 25 -36.46 3.30 14.75
C ASP A 25 -35.77 3.12 16.13
N ALA A 26 -34.50 3.49 16.18
CA ALA A 26 -33.63 3.29 17.33
C ALA A 26 -32.60 4.43 17.45
N VAL A 27 -32.04 4.60 18.64
CA VAL A 27 -30.90 5.47 18.86
C VAL A 27 -29.70 4.89 18.14
N LYS A 28 -29.06 5.70 17.30
CA LYS A 28 -27.94 5.30 16.47
C LYS A 28 -26.64 5.83 17.09
N VAL A 29 -25.71 4.94 17.38
CA VAL A 29 -24.38 5.27 17.90
C VAL A 29 -23.32 4.77 16.90
N ALA A 30 -22.47 5.67 16.42
CA ALA A 30 -21.36 5.33 15.55
C ALA A 30 -20.03 5.57 16.25
N LEU A 31 -19.10 4.62 16.11
CA LEU A 31 -17.72 4.73 16.55
C LEU A 31 -16.82 4.53 15.33
N THR A 32 -15.90 5.46 15.10
CA THR A 32 -14.92 5.36 14.00
C THR A 32 -13.61 5.99 14.41
N ALA A 33 -12.51 5.39 14.00
CA ALA A 33 -11.18 5.97 14.13
C ALA A 33 -10.86 6.94 12.97
N THR A 34 -11.59 6.85 11.86
CA THR A 34 -11.35 7.61 10.63
C THR A 34 -12.64 8.24 10.12
N PRO A 35 -13.12 9.32 10.78
CA PRO A 35 -14.34 9.99 10.34
C PRO A 35 -14.12 10.60 8.94
N ALA A 36 -14.86 10.10 7.97
CA ALA A 36 -14.92 10.67 6.63
C ALA A 36 -16.12 11.63 6.50
N LEU A 37 -16.16 12.43 5.44
CA LEU A 37 -17.26 13.37 5.18
C LEU A 37 -18.63 12.68 5.24
N HIS A 38 -18.76 11.52 4.59
CA HIS A 38 -19.98 10.74 4.58
C HIS A 38 -20.42 10.21 5.96
N THR A 39 -19.48 9.97 6.89
CA THR A 39 -19.84 9.59 8.27
C THR A 39 -20.62 10.71 8.95
N THR A 40 -20.21 11.96 8.71
CA THR A 40 -20.89 13.15 9.23
C THR A 40 -22.25 13.37 8.55
N GLU A 41 -22.42 13.01 7.30
CA GLU A 41 -23.69 13.08 6.57
C GLU A 41 -24.73 12.08 7.10
N ILE A 42 -24.30 10.89 7.52
CA ILE A 42 -25.18 9.84 8.05
C ILE A 42 -25.50 10.04 9.53
N PHE A 43 -24.50 10.36 10.34
CA PHE A 43 -24.62 10.37 11.81
C PHE A 43 -24.62 11.78 12.41
N GLY A 44 -24.40 12.83 11.60
CA GLY A 44 -24.25 14.19 12.08
C GLY A 44 -22.84 14.48 12.64
N LYS A 45 -22.73 15.61 13.33
CA LYS A 45 -21.45 15.99 13.95
C LYS A 45 -21.11 15.07 15.12
N PRO A 46 -19.83 14.71 15.30
CA PRO A 46 -19.40 13.92 16.45
C PRO A 46 -19.81 14.58 17.78
N VAL A 47 -20.37 13.82 18.70
CA VAL A 47 -20.64 14.26 20.07
C VAL A 47 -19.40 14.23 20.95
N TYR A 48 -18.42 13.42 20.58
CA TYR A 48 -17.11 13.33 21.22
C TYR A 48 -16.04 13.01 20.19
N THR A 49 -14.91 13.65 20.30
CA THR A 49 -13.73 13.38 19.48
C THR A 49 -12.52 13.24 20.39
N TYR A 50 -11.80 12.13 20.27
CA TYR A 50 -10.51 11.90 20.90
C TYR A 50 -9.46 11.90 19.81
N SER A 51 -8.69 12.97 19.74
CA SER A 51 -7.76 13.19 18.63
C SER A 51 -6.49 12.35 18.79
N TYR A 52 -5.78 12.10 17.69
CA TYR A 52 -4.46 11.47 17.68
C TYR A 52 -3.50 12.19 18.65
N ARG A 53 -3.48 13.54 18.62
CA ARG A 53 -2.60 14.33 19.47
C ARG A 53 -2.91 14.14 20.96
N GLU A 54 -4.18 14.09 21.34
CA GLU A 54 -4.58 13.79 22.72
C GLU A 54 -4.11 12.39 23.12
N ALA A 55 -4.29 11.39 22.24
CA ALA A 55 -3.86 10.03 22.51
C ALA A 55 -2.33 9.88 22.65
N VAL A 56 -1.55 10.69 21.94
CA VAL A 56 -0.08 10.76 22.10
C VAL A 56 0.27 11.41 23.44
N ILE A 57 -0.37 12.53 23.80
CA ILE A 57 -0.13 13.22 25.07
C ILE A 57 -0.47 12.31 26.25
N ASP A 58 -1.56 11.55 26.15
CA ASP A 58 -2.01 10.60 27.18
C ASP A 58 -1.16 9.31 27.22
N GLY A 59 -0.22 9.15 26.29
CA GLY A 59 0.69 7.99 26.22
C GLY A 59 0.08 6.72 25.65
N TRP A 60 -1.08 6.80 24.99
CA TRP A 60 -1.73 5.66 24.35
C TRP A 60 -1.21 5.38 22.94
N LEU A 61 -0.76 6.41 22.24
CA LEU A 61 -0.15 6.30 20.92
C LEU A 61 1.26 6.87 20.95
N VAL A 62 2.10 6.36 20.07
CA VAL A 62 3.45 6.86 19.82
C VAL A 62 3.34 8.00 18.81
N ASP A 63 4.12 9.07 19.04
CA ASP A 63 4.22 10.15 18.05
C ASP A 63 4.99 9.69 16.81
N HIS A 64 4.82 10.38 15.71
CA HIS A 64 5.49 10.09 14.45
C HIS A 64 6.13 11.37 13.89
N ASP A 65 7.22 11.19 13.18
CA ASP A 65 7.82 12.25 12.38
C ASP A 65 6.92 12.62 11.19
N PRO A 66 7.02 13.84 10.68
CA PRO A 66 6.34 14.23 9.46
C PRO A 66 6.68 13.26 8.31
N PRO A 67 5.71 12.95 7.43
CA PRO A 67 5.97 12.07 6.30
C PRO A 67 7.02 12.69 5.37
N TYR A 68 7.97 11.86 4.93
CA TYR A 68 8.97 12.23 3.95
C TYR A 68 8.48 11.87 2.54
N LEU A 69 8.44 12.84 1.64
CA LEU A 69 8.00 12.63 0.27
C LEU A 69 9.21 12.43 -0.64
N ILE A 70 9.29 11.29 -1.30
CA ILE A 70 10.30 11.01 -2.32
C ILE A 70 9.71 11.42 -3.67
N ASN A 71 10.24 12.51 -4.24
CA ASN A 71 9.86 12.96 -5.57
C ASN A 71 10.69 12.22 -6.62
N THR A 72 10.05 11.87 -7.72
CA THR A 72 10.70 11.33 -8.91
C THR A 72 10.31 12.16 -10.12
N ASP A 73 11.15 12.14 -11.18
CA ASP A 73 10.87 12.87 -12.41
C ASP A 73 9.50 12.52 -13.02
N PHE A 74 9.02 11.30 -12.80
CA PHE A 74 7.70 10.86 -13.26
C PHE A 74 6.53 11.48 -12.48
N ILE A 75 6.75 11.82 -11.20
CA ILE A 75 5.73 12.52 -10.39
C ILE A 75 5.59 13.97 -10.85
N GLU A 76 6.69 14.57 -11.32
CA GLU A 76 6.70 15.97 -11.73
C GLU A 76 6.26 16.18 -13.19
N ASN A 77 6.48 15.19 -14.08
CA ASN A 77 6.35 15.37 -15.53
C ASN A 77 5.45 14.35 -16.25
N ASP A 78 4.63 13.58 -15.56
CA ASP A 78 3.90 12.43 -16.08
C ASP A 78 4.80 11.42 -16.82
N ALA A 79 4.47 10.15 -16.78
CA ALA A 79 5.23 9.14 -17.49
C ALA A 79 4.79 9.05 -18.95
N LYS A 80 5.56 9.68 -19.83
CA LYS A 80 5.32 9.68 -21.29
C LYS A 80 6.16 8.63 -21.98
N PHE A 81 5.50 7.72 -22.67
CA PHE A 81 6.14 6.66 -23.43
C PHE A 81 5.88 6.86 -24.91
N LYS A 82 6.95 6.74 -25.71
CA LYS A 82 6.88 6.98 -27.15
C LYS A 82 6.46 5.71 -27.90
N LYS A 83 5.87 5.91 -29.06
CA LYS A 83 5.64 4.82 -30.03
C LYS A 83 6.93 4.03 -30.27
N GLY A 84 6.82 2.70 -30.19
CA GLY A 84 7.93 1.78 -30.37
C GLY A 84 8.68 1.43 -29.08
N GLU A 85 8.39 2.05 -27.94
CA GLU A 85 8.91 1.63 -26.65
C GLU A 85 8.20 0.36 -26.17
N THR A 86 8.93 -0.46 -25.44
CA THR A 86 8.41 -1.73 -24.91
C THR A 86 8.05 -1.57 -23.45
N LEU A 87 6.78 -1.77 -23.13
CA LEU A 87 6.29 -1.75 -21.75
C LEU A 87 5.76 -3.11 -21.34
N ALA A 88 6.11 -3.51 -20.13
CA ALA A 88 5.48 -4.64 -19.47
C ALA A 88 4.18 -4.16 -18.78
N GLN A 89 3.09 -4.87 -19.02
CA GLN A 89 1.77 -4.54 -18.50
C GLN A 89 1.26 -5.69 -17.62
N TYR A 90 0.36 -5.38 -16.70
CA TYR A 90 -0.40 -6.38 -15.95
C TYR A 90 -1.73 -6.66 -16.64
N ASP A 91 -2.14 -7.92 -16.60
CA ASP A 91 -3.53 -8.28 -16.90
C ASP A 91 -4.44 -7.71 -15.80
N PRO A 92 -5.43 -6.86 -16.14
CA PRO A 92 -6.29 -6.22 -15.15
C PRO A 92 -7.17 -7.21 -14.36
N ASN A 93 -7.40 -8.41 -14.92
CA ASN A 93 -8.28 -9.43 -14.31
C ASN A 93 -7.49 -10.41 -13.44
N THR A 94 -6.31 -10.87 -13.92
CA THR A 94 -5.50 -11.88 -13.23
C THR A 94 -4.40 -11.31 -12.39
N ASN A 95 -4.04 -10.03 -12.62
CA ASN A 95 -2.90 -9.36 -12.01
C ASN A 95 -1.55 -10.06 -12.33
N GLU A 96 -1.51 -10.83 -13.42
CA GLU A 96 -0.32 -11.49 -13.93
C GLU A 96 0.42 -10.57 -14.91
N LEU A 97 1.75 -10.70 -14.93
CA LEU A 97 2.56 -9.93 -15.84
C LEU A 97 2.35 -10.43 -17.27
N LEU A 98 1.81 -9.58 -18.13
CA LEU A 98 1.73 -9.84 -19.55
C LEU A 98 3.11 -9.69 -20.18
N ASN A 99 3.33 -10.38 -21.29
CA ASN A 99 4.54 -10.18 -22.10
C ASN A 99 4.61 -8.71 -22.53
N SER A 100 5.84 -8.18 -22.53
CA SER A 100 6.09 -6.81 -22.96
C SER A 100 5.54 -6.57 -24.36
N ALA A 101 4.68 -5.58 -24.48
CA ALA A 101 4.13 -5.15 -25.77
C ALA A 101 4.87 -3.90 -26.25
N VAL A 102 5.12 -3.85 -27.55
CA VAL A 102 5.61 -2.63 -28.21
C VAL A 102 4.42 -1.68 -28.35
N LEU A 103 4.60 -0.44 -27.94
CA LEU A 103 3.56 0.57 -28.03
C LEU A 103 3.31 0.96 -29.49
N ASP A 104 2.07 0.85 -29.93
CA ASP A 104 1.65 1.24 -31.30
C ASP A 104 1.53 2.76 -31.45
N ASP A 105 1.29 3.48 -30.34
CA ASP A 105 1.22 4.93 -30.26
C ASP A 105 1.88 5.48 -28.99
N GLU A 106 2.01 6.81 -28.89
CA GLU A 106 2.44 7.50 -27.67
C GLU A 106 1.35 7.35 -26.59
N MET A 107 1.78 6.97 -25.39
CA MET A 107 0.87 6.78 -24.25
C MET A 107 1.41 7.50 -23.01
N ASP A 108 0.51 8.17 -22.33
CA ASP A 108 0.76 8.81 -21.04
C ASP A 108 0.14 7.95 -19.94
N PHE A 109 0.86 7.76 -18.84
CA PHE A 109 0.36 7.05 -17.66
C PHE A 109 0.51 7.93 -16.41
N ASP A 110 -0.55 7.98 -15.62
CA ASP A 110 -0.52 8.59 -14.29
C ASP A 110 0.28 7.74 -13.29
N VAL A 111 0.90 8.39 -12.32
CA VAL A 111 1.69 7.71 -11.28
C VAL A 111 0.85 6.65 -10.52
N SER A 112 -0.45 6.88 -10.36
CA SER A 112 -1.37 5.92 -9.72
C SER A 112 -1.53 4.60 -10.51
N GLU A 113 -1.18 4.60 -11.80
CA GLU A 113 -1.22 3.42 -12.67
C GLU A 113 0.07 2.58 -12.62
N PHE A 114 1.14 3.14 -12.01
CA PHE A 114 2.42 2.44 -11.88
C PHE A 114 2.28 1.19 -11.02
N ASN A 115 2.85 0.10 -11.50
CA ASN A 115 2.74 -1.23 -10.90
C ASN A 115 1.30 -1.77 -10.74
N ARG A 116 0.30 -1.06 -11.26
CA ARG A 116 -1.09 -1.54 -11.44
C ARG A 116 -1.36 -1.93 -12.88
N LYS A 117 -1.14 -1.01 -13.82
CA LYS A 117 -1.33 -1.23 -15.26
C LYS A 117 0.00 -1.47 -15.97
N ILE A 118 1.01 -0.69 -15.65
CA ILE A 118 2.36 -0.80 -16.24
C ILE A 118 3.40 -1.14 -15.17
N VAL A 119 4.45 -1.79 -15.62
CA VAL A 119 5.58 -2.17 -14.76
C VAL A 119 6.79 -1.32 -15.09
N LEU A 120 7.30 -0.61 -14.11
CA LEU A 120 8.49 0.24 -14.21
C LEU A 120 9.58 -0.25 -13.23
N PRO A 121 10.38 -1.26 -13.60
CA PRO A 121 11.40 -1.82 -12.73
C PRO A 121 12.42 -0.78 -12.27
N ASP A 122 12.87 0.07 -13.19
CA ASP A 122 13.88 1.09 -12.90
C ASP A 122 13.37 2.17 -11.96
N HIS A 123 12.09 2.55 -12.07
CA HIS A 123 11.45 3.46 -11.15
C HIS A 123 11.38 2.83 -9.73
N THR A 124 10.91 1.59 -9.64
CA THR A 124 10.86 0.87 -8.35
C THR A 124 12.26 0.77 -7.74
N ARG A 125 13.29 0.43 -8.53
CA ARG A 125 14.67 0.37 -8.06
C ARG A 125 15.17 1.71 -7.53
N LYS A 126 15.00 2.80 -8.26
CA LYS A 126 15.42 4.15 -7.83
C LYS A 126 14.75 4.59 -6.53
N VAL A 127 13.44 4.35 -6.40
CA VAL A 127 12.71 4.65 -5.16
C VAL A 127 13.28 3.83 -4.00
N LEU A 128 13.58 2.55 -4.19
CA LEU A 128 14.13 1.68 -3.14
C LEU A 128 15.59 2.03 -2.80
N GLU A 129 16.40 2.46 -3.77
CA GLU A 129 17.75 2.98 -3.53
C GLU A 129 17.69 4.22 -2.63
N GLU A 130 16.78 5.15 -2.89
CA GLU A 130 16.59 6.33 -2.04
C GLU A 130 16.07 5.93 -0.64
N VAL A 131 15.02 5.12 -0.58
CA VAL A 131 14.47 4.61 0.70
C VAL A 131 15.55 3.91 1.52
N SER A 132 16.44 3.15 0.88
CA SER A 132 17.49 2.40 1.56
C SER A 132 18.50 3.29 2.30
N THR A 133 18.61 4.56 1.92
CA THR A 133 19.48 5.54 2.62
C THR A 133 18.95 5.91 4.00
N TYR A 134 17.64 5.78 4.21
CA TYR A 134 16.97 6.06 5.49
C TYR A 134 16.79 4.82 6.36
N LEU A 135 16.93 3.63 5.78
CA LEU A 135 16.70 2.37 6.47
C LEU A 135 18.03 1.74 6.88
N ASN A 136 18.16 1.40 8.17
CA ASN A 136 19.26 0.58 8.64
C ASN A 136 18.75 -0.85 8.94
N PRO A 137 18.98 -1.82 8.05
CA PRO A 137 18.50 -3.19 8.24
C PRO A 137 19.22 -3.95 9.36
N GLU A 138 20.26 -3.37 9.97
CA GLU A 138 20.93 -3.90 11.18
C GLU A 138 20.35 -3.31 12.46
N SER A 139 19.54 -2.25 12.36
CA SER A 139 18.85 -1.69 13.54
C SER A 139 17.80 -2.69 14.05
N GLY A 140 17.40 -2.57 15.29
CA GLY A 140 16.30 -3.35 15.85
C GLY A 140 14.92 -2.91 15.36
N GLU A 141 14.84 -1.88 14.51
CA GLU A 141 13.61 -1.26 14.03
C GLU A 141 12.93 -2.08 12.95
N LYS A 142 11.62 -2.03 12.94
CA LYS A 142 10.80 -2.72 11.94
C LYS A 142 10.31 -1.74 10.90
N THR A 143 10.48 -2.11 9.63
CA THR A 143 9.97 -1.32 8.51
C THR A 143 8.92 -2.11 7.75
N LEU A 144 7.83 -1.46 7.40
CA LEU A 144 6.77 -1.98 6.56
C LEU A 144 6.73 -1.20 5.25
N ILE A 145 6.77 -1.94 4.14
CA ILE A 145 6.66 -1.40 2.79
C ILE A 145 5.37 -1.93 2.18
N PHE A 146 4.50 -1.03 1.76
CA PHE A 146 3.24 -1.38 1.11
C PHE A 146 3.42 -1.40 -0.41
N ALA A 147 3.21 -2.57 -1.00
CA ALA A 147 3.25 -2.78 -2.43
C ALA A 147 1.84 -2.65 -3.03
N VAL A 148 1.77 -2.30 -4.31
CA VAL A 148 0.50 -2.17 -5.04
C VAL A 148 -0.20 -3.52 -5.22
N ASN A 149 0.58 -4.58 -5.50
CA ASN A 149 0.09 -5.94 -5.67
C ASN A 149 1.17 -6.96 -5.30
N ASP A 150 0.83 -8.24 -5.34
CA ASP A 150 1.72 -9.33 -4.90
C ASP A 150 2.98 -9.45 -5.76
N ALA A 151 2.87 -9.24 -7.08
CA ALA A 151 4.01 -9.26 -8.00
C ALA A 151 4.94 -8.03 -7.79
N HIS A 152 4.38 -6.87 -7.44
CA HIS A 152 5.18 -5.71 -7.05
C HIS A 152 5.90 -5.98 -5.72
N ALA A 153 5.25 -6.67 -4.77
CA ALA A 153 5.89 -7.07 -3.52
C ALA A 153 7.10 -8.00 -3.74
N ASP A 154 6.99 -8.96 -4.65
CA ASP A 154 8.12 -9.82 -5.01
C ASP A 154 9.30 -9.00 -5.57
N ARG A 155 9.04 -8.08 -6.51
CA ARG A 155 10.10 -7.20 -7.05
C ARG A 155 10.76 -6.33 -6.00
N ILE A 156 9.97 -5.76 -5.08
CA ILE A 156 10.52 -4.97 -3.97
C ILE A 156 11.46 -5.82 -3.13
N VAL A 157 11.05 -7.03 -2.75
CA VAL A 157 11.89 -7.94 -1.96
C VAL A 157 13.18 -8.29 -2.69
N ASP A 158 13.10 -8.66 -3.96
CA ASP A 158 14.28 -9.03 -4.74
C ASP A 158 15.23 -7.84 -4.95
N THR A 159 14.68 -6.67 -5.26
CA THR A 159 15.47 -5.44 -5.41
C THR A 159 16.17 -5.04 -4.12
N LEU A 160 15.47 -5.10 -2.98
CA LEU A 160 16.09 -4.79 -1.67
C LEU A 160 17.19 -5.79 -1.31
N ARG A 161 17.02 -7.07 -1.61
CA ARG A 161 18.06 -8.08 -1.41
C ARG A 161 19.31 -7.79 -2.25
N GLU A 162 19.14 -7.33 -3.50
CA GLU A 162 20.25 -6.89 -4.33
C GLU A 162 20.93 -5.65 -3.78
N ILE A 163 20.17 -4.63 -3.35
CA ILE A 163 20.70 -3.39 -2.78
C ILE A 163 21.52 -3.68 -1.49
N TYR A 164 21.01 -4.55 -0.62
CA TYR A 164 21.66 -4.85 0.66
C TYR A 164 22.72 -5.95 0.60
N LYS A 165 22.82 -6.70 -0.48
CA LYS A 165 23.84 -7.76 -0.66
C LYS A 165 25.28 -7.26 -0.45
N PRO A 166 25.71 -6.10 -0.99
CA PRO A 166 27.06 -5.57 -0.77
C PRO A 166 27.38 -5.26 0.69
N TYR A 167 26.36 -5.02 1.50
CA TYR A 167 26.50 -4.72 2.94
C TYR A 167 26.47 -5.96 3.82
N GLY A 168 26.42 -7.15 3.22
CA GLY A 168 26.40 -8.42 3.96
C GLY A 168 25.10 -8.73 4.71
N ILE A 169 24.02 -8.03 4.40
CA ILE A 169 22.72 -8.23 5.05
C ILE A 169 22.12 -9.56 4.59
N SER A 170 21.69 -10.36 5.56
CA SER A 170 21.04 -11.65 5.29
C SER A 170 19.72 -11.48 4.55
N ASN A 171 19.43 -12.37 3.60
CA ASN A 171 18.13 -12.43 2.92
C ASN A 171 16.95 -12.62 3.89
N ASP A 172 17.20 -13.18 5.08
CA ASP A 172 16.17 -13.36 6.12
C ASP A 172 15.74 -12.03 6.75
N ALA A 173 16.51 -10.96 6.54
CA ALA A 173 16.16 -9.62 7.01
C ALA A 173 14.96 -9.03 6.25
N ILE A 174 14.66 -9.53 5.04
CA ILE A 174 13.64 -9.00 4.15
C ILE A 174 12.65 -10.10 3.80
N MET A 175 11.37 -9.87 4.07
CA MET A 175 10.32 -10.88 3.87
C MET A 175 9.06 -10.29 3.25
N LYS A 176 8.49 -11.02 2.27
CA LYS A 176 7.13 -10.76 1.78
C LYS A 176 6.09 -11.33 2.75
N ILE A 177 5.12 -10.50 3.14
CA ILE A 177 4.03 -10.86 4.05
C ILE A 177 2.70 -10.46 3.38
N THR A 178 2.15 -11.35 2.57
CA THR A 178 0.91 -11.11 1.82
C THR A 178 -0.08 -12.25 2.02
N GLY A 179 -1.30 -12.11 1.52
CA GLY A 179 -2.29 -13.17 1.54
C GLY A 179 -1.87 -14.46 0.82
N LYS A 180 -0.90 -14.38 -0.11
CA LYS A 180 -0.30 -15.53 -0.82
C LYS A 180 0.90 -16.14 -0.09
N THR A 181 1.41 -15.49 0.96
CA THR A 181 2.52 -16.01 1.77
C THR A 181 2.16 -17.40 2.32
N ALA A 182 3.12 -18.30 2.32
CA ALA A 182 2.94 -19.70 2.77
C ALA A 182 1.77 -20.43 2.07
N GLY A 183 1.54 -20.15 0.77
CA GLY A 183 0.48 -20.74 -0.02
C GLY A 183 -0.94 -20.34 0.42
N GLY A 184 -1.10 -19.16 1.03
CA GLY A 184 -2.39 -18.65 1.49
C GLY A 184 -2.90 -19.29 2.79
N ASN A 185 -2.07 -20.06 3.49
CA ASN A 185 -2.47 -20.68 4.75
C ASN A 185 -2.53 -19.64 5.88
N LYS A 186 -3.74 -19.28 6.30
CA LYS A 186 -3.98 -18.24 7.33
C LYS A 186 -3.20 -18.46 8.62
N LYS A 187 -3.08 -19.70 9.13
CA LYS A 187 -2.33 -19.98 10.36
C LYS A 187 -0.83 -19.70 10.17
N LYS A 188 -0.27 -20.08 9.03
CA LYS A 188 1.14 -19.80 8.71
C LYS A 188 1.38 -18.31 8.50
N ILE A 189 0.46 -17.59 7.85
CA ILE A 189 0.54 -16.12 7.69
C ILE A 189 0.58 -15.46 9.07
N LEU A 190 -0.31 -15.85 9.99
CA LEU A 190 -0.29 -15.32 11.36
C LEU A 190 1.01 -15.63 12.12
N GLN A 191 1.63 -16.79 11.87
CA GLN A 191 2.95 -17.11 12.44
C GLN A 191 4.03 -16.18 11.89
N VAL A 192 4.03 -15.92 10.59
CA VAL A 192 4.97 -14.98 9.94
C VAL A 192 4.80 -13.57 10.48
N ILE A 193 3.55 -13.11 10.65
CA ILE A 193 3.25 -11.81 11.25
C ILE A 193 3.76 -11.73 12.70
N LYS A 194 3.56 -12.79 13.50
CA LYS A 194 4.10 -12.86 14.85
C LYS A 194 5.63 -12.86 14.87
N GLN A 195 6.26 -13.58 13.95
CA GLN A 195 7.71 -13.56 13.79
C GLN A 195 8.18 -12.14 13.45
N PHE A 196 7.59 -11.49 12.44
CA PHE A 196 7.93 -10.10 12.10
C PHE A 196 7.84 -9.16 13.30
N LYS A 197 6.79 -9.28 14.12
CA LYS A 197 6.57 -8.39 15.28
C LYS A 197 7.52 -8.67 16.45
N ASN A 198 7.90 -9.92 16.69
CA ASN A 198 8.47 -10.32 17.98
C ASN A 198 9.91 -10.87 17.91
N THR A 199 10.47 -11.07 16.72
CA THR A 199 11.84 -11.56 16.56
C THR A 199 12.73 -10.53 15.89
N GLN A 200 14.03 -10.69 15.99
CA GLN A 200 14.99 -9.78 15.36
C GLN A 200 14.78 -9.74 13.84
N TYR A 201 14.67 -10.88 13.19
CA TYR A 201 14.41 -11.01 11.74
C TYR A 201 13.00 -11.50 11.45
N PRO A 202 12.35 -11.05 10.35
CA PRO A 202 12.81 -10.02 9.42
C PRO A 202 12.70 -8.60 10.00
N HIS A 203 13.53 -7.68 9.51
CA HIS A 203 13.42 -6.24 9.79
C HIS A 203 12.49 -5.53 8.80
N LEU A 204 12.58 -5.91 7.52
CA LEU A 204 11.84 -5.33 6.43
C LEU A 204 10.71 -6.27 6.01
N GLY A 205 9.48 -5.86 6.19
CA GLY A 205 8.29 -6.56 5.74
C GLY A 205 7.69 -5.85 4.52
N VAL A 206 7.51 -6.59 3.42
CA VAL A 206 6.80 -6.08 2.23
C VAL A 206 5.43 -6.70 2.17
N THR A 207 4.39 -5.88 2.15
CA THR A 207 3.00 -6.32 2.25
C THR A 207 2.11 -5.68 1.18
N VAL A 208 0.93 -6.31 0.98
CA VAL A 208 -0.21 -5.78 0.25
C VAL A 208 -1.43 -6.02 1.14
N ASP A 209 -2.02 -5.01 1.71
CA ASP A 209 -3.29 -5.03 2.50
C ASP A 209 -3.48 -6.08 3.63
N VAL A 210 -2.45 -6.77 4.09
CA VAL A 210 -2.62 -7.96 4.97
C VAL A 210 -2.46 -7.69 6.46
N LEU A 211 -2.09 -6.48 6.86
CA LEU A 211 -1.73 -6.18 8.25
C LEU A 211 -2.82 -5.47 9.06
N THR A 212 -4.03 -5.43 8.53
CA THR A 212 -5.23 -4.98 9.25
C THR A 212 -5.89 -6.10 10.03
#